data_78b58de2d203fb8b6ce90c349c9b5ebc
#
_entry.id   78b58de2d203fb8b6ce90c349c9b5ebc
#
_cell.length_a   1.000
_cell.length_b   1.000
_cell.length_c   1.000
_cell.angle_alpha   90.00
_cell.angle_beta   90.00
_cell.angle_gamma   90.00
#
_symmetry.space_group_name_H-M   'P 1'
#
loop_
_entity.id
_entity.type
_entity.pdbx_description
1 polymer ?
#
loop_
_entity_poly.entity_id
_entity_poly.type
_entity_poly.pdbx_seq_one_letter_code
_entity_poly.pdbx_strand_id
1 'polypeptide(L)'
;MRSIVARVLAVAGLALAVVAVPVVPAVGPAVLGTPAQAAGPRPDFQLPFPCGESWRLATYYGHDDYDIDMTWNGGASSGRPILASHSGTVAFAGWGNGGGWYVVLDHGAGWRTSYLHMIEAPPVRAGQWVATGQQIGRVGSTGNSTGPHLHYEQTRDGVKTEAWFNGVPSGITSDGSPHTGPLYVSGPVSAPRSVVSNNCGSAARQVWEAASNAGWRALPVSGAAGPVVGSATATIELNGVKIVYTVQDGRVYEAASNTGWRNLWTGISGVSNSALAAIAVNGVKYVYTVVGGVVHEASSANGWRNLNSGISGVSGSALAAISVNGVKYVYTVVGGVVHEAHSANGWRNLNSGISGVSSSALAAIAVNGVKYVYTVVGGVVHEAHSANGWRNLNSGISGVSGSALAAINVNGVKHVYTVIGGAVHEAASDNGWRNLNSGVRGSTVSALTLNGVKILYAA
;
A
#
# COMPACT_ATOMS: atom_id res chain seq x y z
N MET A 1 -1.36 75.52 85.01
CA MET A 1 -2.48 75.89 84.15
C MET A 1 -2.81 74.78 83.20
N ARG A 2 -4.02 74.32 83.21
CA ARG A 2 -4.76 73.44 82.26
C ARG A 2 -4.23 72.03 82.08
N SER A 3 -4.86 71.17 82.71
CA SER A 3 -5.10 69.75 82.52
C SER A 3 -5.58 69.38 81.15
N ILE A 4 -5.10 68.31 80.58
CA ILE A 4 -5.75 67.58 79.52
C ILE A 4 -5.79 66.10 79.90
N VAL A 5 -6.99 65.61 79.98
CA VAL A 5 -7.37 64.25 80.34
C VAL A 5 -7.08 63.31 79.11
N ALA A 6 -6.29 62.24 79.38
CA ALA A 6 -6.13 61.19 78.34
C ALA A 6 -7.26 60.14 78.55
N ARG A 7 -8.04 59.95 77.42
CA ARG A 7 -9.00 58.87 77.28
C ARG A 7 -8.30 57.63 76.85
N VAL A 8 -8.37 56.57 77.60
CA VAL A 8 -7.93 55.20 77.21
C VAL A 8 -9.03 54.60 76.30
N LEU A 9 -8.73 54.26 75.07
CA LEU A 9 -9.53 53.42 74.19
C LEU A 9 -9.03 52.00 74.31
N ALA A 10 -9.87 51.12 74.80
CA ALA A 10 -9.64 49.67 74.77
C ALA A 10 -9.86 49.19 73.31
N VAL A 11 -8.82 48.62 72.71
CA VAL A 11 -8.91 47.94 71.46
C VAL A 11 -9.12 46.46 71.70
N ALA A 12 -10.31 45.95 71.34
CA ALA A 12 -10.60 44.51 71.38
C ALA A 12 -9.80 43.83 70.28
N GLY A 13 -8.93 42.92 70.68
CA GLY A 13 -8.15 42.06 69.75
C GLY A 13 -9.04 41.03 69.04
N LEU A 14 -9.21 41.19 67.78
CA LEU A 14 -9.81 40.18 66.91
C LEU A 14 -8.73 39.17 66.51
N ALA A 15 -8.80 37.96 67.08
CA ALA A 15 -7.92 36.86 66.66
C ALA A 15 -8.34 36.38 65.25
N LEU A 16 -7.54 36.65 64.26
CA LEU A 16 -7.71 36.06 62.93
C LEU A 16 -7.20 34.60 62.99
N ALA A 17 -8.11 33.66 62.91
CA ALA A 17 -7.76 32.26 62.63
C ALA A 17 -7.29 32.11 61.20
N VAL A 18 -6.00 31.87 61.01
CA VAL A 18 -5.45 31.51 59.69
C VAL A 18 -5.82 30.05 59.41
N VAL A 19 -6.83 29.85 58.57
CA VAL A 19 -7.14 28.54 58.02
C VAL A 19 -6.06 28.23 56.95
N ALA A 20 -5.18 27.30 57.26
CA ALA A 20 -4.23 26.77 56.29
C ALA A 20 -5.00 25.96 55.22
N VAL A 21 -5.14 26.55 54.04
CA VAL A 21 -5.63 25.83 52.83
C VAL A 21 -4.51 24.92 52.38
N PRO A 22 -4.73 23.59 52.21
CA PRO A 22 -3.69 22.73 51.66
C PRO A 22 -3.43 23.16 50.20
N VAL A 23 -2.18 23.49 49.90
CA VAL A 23 -1.73 23.71 48.54
C VAL A 23 -1.73 22.36 47.82
N VAL A 24 -2.75 22.11 47.01
CA VAL A 24 -2.76 21.00 46.07
C VAL A 24 -1.70 21.33 45.04
N PRO A 25 -0.68 20.48 44.79
CA PRO A 25 0.26 20.72 43.72
C PRO A 25 -0.53 20.76 42.39
N ALA A 26 -0.38 21.83 41.64
CA ALA A 26 -0.94 21.91 40.30
C ALA A 26 -0.34 20.77 39.48
N VAL A 27 -1.19 19.79 39.13
CA VAL A 27 -0.86 18.79 38.10
C VAL A 27 -0.71 19.59 36.82
N GLY A 28 0.52 19.75 36.37
CA GLY A 28 0.81 20.35 35.07
C GLY A 28 0.01 19.61 34.00
N PRO A 29 -0.32 20.27 32.87
CA PRO A 29 -1.02 19.59 31.81
C PRO A 29 -0.25 18.33 31.42
N ALA A 30 -0.91 17.17 31.55
CA ALA A 30 -0.37 15.94 31.03
C ALA A 30 0.00 16.21 29.56
N VAL A 31 1.29 16.10 29.23
CA VAL A 31 1.72 16.07 27.85
C VAL A 31 1.05 14.84 27.27
N LEU A 32 -0.09 15.05 26.62
CA LEU A 32 -0.72 14.02 25.80
C LEU A 32 0.36 13.66 24.77
N GLY A 33 0.98 12.50 24.97
CA GLY A 33 1.89 11.93 24.00
C GLY A 33 1.16 12.01 22.64
N THR A 34 1.86 12.45 21.62
CA THR A 34 1.34 12.41 20.26
C THR A 34 0.68 11.04 20.08
N PRO A 35 -0.60 10.96 19.65
CA PRO A 35 -1.23 9.67 19.43
C PRO A 35 -0.29 8.85 18.56
N ALA A 36 0.05 7.65 19.00
CA ALA A 36 0.85 6.73 18.19
C ALA A 36 0.16 6.66 16.83
N GLN A 37 0.87 7.10 15.81
CA GLN A 37 0.35 7.11 14.44
C GLN A 37 -0.13 5.69 14.16
N ALA A 38 -1.41 5.53 13.81
CA ALA A 38 -1.99 4.21 13.57
C ALA A 38 -1.07 3.48 12.58
N ALA A 39 -0.54 2.37 13.03
CA ALA A 39 0.46 1.62 12.31
C ALA A 39 -0.10 1.26 10.93
N GLY A 40 0.57 1.69 9.86
CA GLY A 40 0.18 1.40 8.49
C GLY A 40 0.07 -0.12 8.22
N PRO A 41 -0.69 -0.54 7.19
CA PRO A 41 -0.79 -1.93 6.82
C PRO A 41 0.60 -2.50 6.52
N ARG A 42 0.77 -3.82 6.70
CA ARG A 42 2.01 -4.51 6.31
C ARG A 42 2.20 -4.34 4.80
N PRO A 43 3.40 -3.93 4.33
CA PRO A 43 3.73 -3.97 2.92
C PRO A 43 3.62 -5.40 2.34
N ASP A 44 3.29 -5.52 1.07
CA ASP A 44 3.29 -6.82 0.39
C ASP A 44 4.73 -7.24 0.07
N PHE A 45 5.41 -7.74 1.08
CA PHE A 45 6.79 -8.21 0.95
C PHE A 45 6.88 -9.43 0.03
N GLN A 46 7.87 -9.43 -0.83
CA GLN A 46 8.21 -10.52 -1.73
C GLN A 46 9.39 -11.32 -1.15
N LEU A 47 9.49 -12.61 -1.49
CA LEU A 47 10.70 -13.37 -1.15
C LEU A 47 11.92 -12.70 -1.80
N PRO A 48 13.06 -12.49 -1.09
CA PRO A 48 14.17 -11.67 -1.55
C PRO A 48 15.07 -12.32 -2.61
N PHE A 49 14.50 -13.10 -3.52
CA PHE A 49 15.22 -13.85 -4.53
C PHE A 49 14.54 -13.81 -5.90
N PRO A 50 15.25 -14.11 -6.99
CA PRO A 50 14.67 -14.14 -8.33
C PRO A 50 13.45 -15.05 -8.43
N CYS A 51 12.51 -14.61 -9.27
CA CYS A 51 11.27 -15.31 -9.55
C CYS A 51 11.49 -16.77 -9.98
N GLY A 52 10.62 -17.65 -9.48
CA GLY A 52 10.67 -19.08 -9.81
C GLY A 52 11.73 -19.87 -9.03
N GLU A 53 12.63 -19.21 -8.29
CA GLU A 53 13.58 -19.91 -7.45
C GLU A 53 12.92 -20.43 -6.18
N SER A 54 13.23 -21.68 -5.83
CA SER A 54 12.75 -22.31 -4.59
C SER A 54 13.83 -22.21 -3.51
N TRP A 55 13.41 -21.67 -2.36
CA TRP A 55 14.29 -21.44 -1.21
C TRP A 55 13.74 -22.12 0.04
N ARG A 56 14.62 -22.74 0.82
CA ARG A 56 14.31 -23.29 2.13
C ARG A 56 14.44 -22.20 3.17
N LEU A 57 13.38 -21.95 3.92
CA LEU A 57 13.31 -21.07 5.07
C LEU A 57 13.44 -21.93 6.33
N ALA A 58 14.33 -21.56 7.24
CA ALA A 58 14.60 -22.31 8.46
C ALA A 58 15.03 -21.38 9.59
N THR A 59 14.88 -21.85 10.81
CA THR A 59 15.53 -21.32 12.01
C THR A 59 16.09 -22.50 12.82
N TYR A 60 16.81 -22.23 13.90
CA TYR A 60 17.41 -23.24 14.76
C TYR A 60 17.48 -22.72 16.20
N TYR A 61 17.69 -23.62 17.15
CA TYR A 61 17.79 -23.29 18.58
C TYR A 61 18.90 -22.26 18.85
N GLY A 62 18.52 -21.14 19.48
CA GLY A 62 19.45 -20.05 19.81
C GLY A 62 19.70 -19.06 18.67
N HIS A 63 18.88 -19.09 17.60
CA HIS A 63 19.00 -18.17 16.47
C HIS A 63 18.36 -16.79 16.73
N ASP A 64 17.38 -16.75 17.59
CA ASP A 64 16.42 -15.72 17.91
C ASP A 64 15.06 -15.91 17.22
N ASP A 65 14.00 -15.50 17.88
CA ASP A 65 12.65 -15.64 17.34
C ASP A 65 12.46 -14.74 16.10
N TYR A 66 11.70 -15.25 15.13
CA TYR A 66 11.39 -14.62 13.84
C TYR A 66 12.56 -14.46 12.87
N ASP A 67 13.77 -14.86 13.25
CA ASP A 67 14.92 -14.86 12.34
C ASP A 67 14.86 -16.02 11.36
N ILE A 68 15.16 -15.76 10.12
CA ILE A 68 15.06 -16.74 9.04
C ILE A 68 16.38 -16.86 8.30
N ASP A 69 16.95 -18.06 8.31
CA ASP A 69 18.02 -18.45 7.41
C ASP A 69 17.45 -19.05 6.12
N MET A 70 17.86 -18.51 4.99
CA MET A 70 17.36 -18.91 3.68
C MET A 70 18.46 -19.54 2.84
N THR A 71 18.23 -20.77 2.40
CA THR A 71 19.14 -21.52 1.51
C THR A 71 18.44 -21.95 0.23
N TRP A 72 19.16 -21.90 -0.89
CA TRP A 72 18.61 -22.25 -2.20
C TRP A 72 18.45 -23.76 -2.37
N ASN A 73 17.25 -24.20 -2.77
CA ASN A 73 16.98 -25.62 -2.97
C ASN A 73 17.65 -26.21 -4.23
N GLY A 74 18.10 -25.37 -5.15
CA GLY A 74 18.73 -25.80 -6.41
C GLY A 74 20.23 -25.99 -6.34
N GLY A 75 20.87 -25.88 -5.15
CA GLY A 75 22.31 -26.08 -4.98
C GLY A 75 23.00 -25.04 -4.10
N ALA A 76 24.16 -24.53 -4.51
CA ALA A 76 24.93 -23.56 -3.71
C ALA A 76 24.21 -22.20 -3.63
N SER A 77 24.03 -21.70 -2.41
CA SER A 77 23.45 -20.37 -2.16
C SER A 77 24.42 -19.22 -2.43
N SER A 78 25.73 -19.46 -2.28
CA SER A 78 26.77 -18.44 -2.41
C SER A 78 26.72 -17.71 -3.76
N GLY A 79 26.82 -16.38 -3.73
CA GLY A 79 26.84 -15.52 -4.91
C GLY A 79 25.48 -15.29 -5.57
N ARG A 80 24.40 -15.94 -5.09
CA ARG A 80 23.06 -15.71 -5.65
C ARG A 80 22.57 -14.30 -5.33
N PRO A 81 21.81 -13.68 -6.26
CA PRO A 81 21.28 -12.33 -6.05
C PRO A 81 20.38 -12.25 -4.80
N ILE A 82 20.54 -11.19 -4.02
CA ILE A 82 19.59 -10.76 -3.00
C ILE A 82 18.84 -9.57 -3.55
N LEU A 83 17.51 -9.66 -3.57
CA LEU A 83 16.62 -8.65 -4.08
C LEU A 83 15.89 -7.95 -2.93
N ALA A 84 15.53 -6.69 -3.10
CA ALA A 84 14.68 -5.98 -2.16
C ALA A 84 13.29 -6.65 -2.08
N SER A 85 12.85 -7.04 -0.89
CA SER A 85 11.55 -7.67 -0.67
C SER A 85 10.38 -6.72 -0.95
N HIS A 86 10.59 -5.43 -0.79
CA HIS A 86 9.66 -4.36 -1.12
C HIS A 86 10.47 -3.08 -1.38
N SER A 87 9.87 -2.14 -2.12
CA SER A 87 10.49 -0.83 -2.33
C SER A 87 10.67 -0.09 -1.00
N GLY A 88 11.75 0.66 -0.90
CA GLY A 88 12.05 1.40 0.32
C GLY A 88 13.32 2.22 0.20
N THR A 89 13.64 2.95 1.26
CA THR A 89 14.90 3.69 1.38
C THR A 89 15.92 2.84 2.13
N VAL A 90 17.13 2.77 1.63
CA VAL A 90 18.23 2.11 2.32
C VAL A 90 18.53 2.86 3.62
N ALA A 91 18.17 2.28 4.75
CA ALA A 91 18.45 2.82 6.07
C ALA A 91 19.90 2.56 6.47
N PHE A 92 20.45 1.42 6.05
CA PHE A 92 21.85 1.06 6.27
C PHE A 92 22.35 0.17 5.11
N ALA A 93 23.60 0.37 4.71
CA ALA A 93 24.33 -0.54 3.82
C ALA A 93 25.81 -0.46 4.19
N GLY A 94 26.40 -1.57 4.63
CA GLY A 94 27.77 -1.58 5.12
C GLY A 94 28.15 -2.84 5.90
N TRP A 95 29.24 -2.74 6.66
CA TRP A 95 29.77 -3.81 7.50
C TRP A 95 29.31 -3.64 8.95
N GLY A 96 28.93 -4.76 9.59
CA GLY A 96 28.68 -4.88 11.03
C GLY A 96 29.23 -6.19 11.59
N ASN A 97 29.73 -6.17 12.83
CA ASN A 97 30.49 -7.28 13.40
C ASN A 97 29.75 -8.63 13.42
N GLY A 98 28.42 -8.62 13.66
CA GLY A 98 27.60 -9.83 13.63
C GLY A 98 27.10 -10.18 12.23
N GLY A 99 26.51 -9.20 11.55
CA GLY A 99 25.85 -9.35 10.24
C GLY A 99 26.79 -9.46 9.03
N GLY A 100 28.09 -9.15 9.19
CA GLY A 100 29.01 -9.04 8.06
C GLY A 100 28.63 -7.86 7.15
N TRP A 101 28.66 -8.03 5.84
CA TRP A 101 28.08 -7.09 4.89
C TRP A 101 26.57 -7.25 4.89
N TYR A 102 25.84 -6.14 5.11
CA TYR A 102 24.37 -6.21 5.17
C TYR A 102 23.69 -4.92 4.74
N VAL A 103 22.41 -5.06 4.44
CA VAL A 103 21.51 -3.95 4.08
C VAL A 103 20.29 -3.97 4.99
N VAL A 104 19.83 -2.80 5.40
CA VAL A 104 18.52 -2.59 6.03
C VAL A 104 17.73 -1.63 5.16
N LEU A 105 16.50 -2.01 4.81
CA LEU A 105 15.56 -1.16 4.08
C LEU A 105 14.48 -0.63 5.03
N ASP A 106 14.15 0.63 4.90
CA ASP A 106 13.01 1.29 5.54
C ASP A 106 11.88 1.43 4.50
N HIS A 107 10.75 0.81 4.78
CA HIS A 107 9.58 0.78 3.89
C HIS A 107 8.49 1.77 4.30
N GLY A 108 8.76 2.61 5.31
CA GLY A 108 7.79 3.52 5.91
C GLY A 108 6.87 2.83 6.90
N ALA A 109 6.06 3.64 7.63
CA ALA A 109 5.11 3.17 8.65
C ALA A 109 5.70 2.20 9.69
N GLY A 110 7.00 2.38 10.03
CA GLY A 110 7.73 1.56 11.01
C GLY A 110 8.25 0.23 10.48
N TRP A 111 7.94 -0.13 9.22
CA TRP A 111 8.37 -1.39 8.64
C TRP A 111 9.81 -1.35 8.12
N ARG A 112 10.62 -2.36 8.47
CA ARG A 112 11.97 -2.57 7.94
C ARG A 112 12.21 -4.02 7.61
N THR A 113 13.18 -4.24 6.70
CA THR A 113 13.74 -5.56 6.39
C THR A 113 15.26 -5.52 6.47
N SER A 114 15.84 -6.59 7.00
CA SER A 114 17.29 -6.76 7.12
C SER A 114 17.76 -7.94 6.25
N TYR A 115 18.92 -7.77 5.61
CA TYR A 115 19.53 -8.75 4.68
C TYR A 115 21.00 -8.89 5.02
N LEU A 116 21.38 -9.96 5.73
CA LEU A 116 22.70 -10.12 6.32
C LEU A 116 23.55 -11.17 5.59
N HIS A 117 24.82 -11.22 5.96
CA HIS A 117 25.84 -12.18 5.51
C HIS A 117 26.16 -12.11 4.02
N MET A 118 26.04 -10.94 3.39
CA MET A 118 26.36 -10.76 1.97
C MET A 118 27.84 -11.09 1.70
N ILE A 119 28.13 -11.57 0.48
CA ILE A 119 29.48 -11.99 0.10
C ILE A 119 30.47 -10.82 -0.03
N GLU A 120 29.96 -9.63 -0.33
CA GLU A 120 30.72 -8.43 -0.63
C GLU A 120 29.98 -7.17 -0.20
N ALA A 121 30.62 -6.02 -0.27
CA ALA A 121 29.98 -4.74 0.03
C ALA A 121 28.73 -4.54 -0.84
N PRO A 122 27.60 -4.13 -0.25
CA PRO A 122 26.38 -3.89 -1.01
C PRO A 122 26.56 -2.86 -2.13
N PRO A 123 25.94 -3.07 -3.30
CA PRO A 123 26.01 -2.11 -4.42
C PRO A 123 25.12 -0.88 -4.22
N VAL A 124 24.44 -0.79 -3.06
CA VAL A 124 23.56 0.32 -2.67
C VAL A 124 24.11 1.06 -1.47
N ARG A 125 23.64 2.30 -1.22
CA ARG A 125 24.13 3.15 -0.12
C ARG A 125 22.98 3.71 0.72
N ALA A 126 23.23 4.04 1.97
CA ALA A 126 22.26 4.69 2.85
C ALA A 126 21.67 5.95 2.21
N GLY A 127 20.37 6.16 2.38
CA GLY A 127 19.57 7.21 1.75
C GLY A 127 19.16 6.91 0.30
N GLN A 128 19.70 5.88 -0.33
CA GLN A 128 19.28 5.47 -1.67
C GLN A 128 17.90 4.81 -1.62
N TRP A 129 17.01 5.20 -2.50
CA TRP A 129 15.77 4.48 -2.71
C TRP A 129 15.99 3.27 -3.63
N VAL A 130 15.35 2.14 -3.31
CA VAL A 130 15.40 0.90 -4.09
C VAL A 130 13.99 0.39 -4.39
N ALA A 131 13.79 -0.15 -5.58
CA ALA A 131 12.54 -0.77 -6.00
C ALA A 131 12.39 -2.19 -5.45
N THR A 132 11.15 -2.67 -5.29
CA THR A 132 10.90 -4.12 -5.09
C THR A 132 11.60 -4.93 -6.18
N GLY A 133 12.33 -5.98 -5.79
CA GLY A 133 13.06 -6.83 -6.73
C GLY A 133 14.34 -6.23 -7.30
N GLN A 134 14.71 -5.01 -6.92
CA GLN A 134 16.05 -4.48 -7.24
C GLN A 134 17.11 -5.29 -6.50
N GLN A 135 18.18 -5.67 -7.19
CA GLN A 135 19.30 -6.33 -6.54
C GLN A 135 20.01 -5.37 -5.58
N ILE A 136 20.15 -5.80 -4.34
CA ILE A 136 20.77 -5.05 -3.24
C ILE A 136 22.03 -5.72 -2.69
N GLY A 137 22.32 -6.95 -3.13
CA GLY A 137 23.50 -7.70 -2.70
C GLY A 137 23.56 -9.07 -3.33
N ARG A 138 24.42 -9.90 -2.76
CA ARG A 138 24.59 -11.33 -3.11
C ARG A 138 24.79 -12.14 -1.85
N VAL A 139 24.22 -13.33 -1.82
CA VAL A 139 24.34 -14.29 -0.70
C VAL A 139 25.80 -14.64 -0.46
N GLY A 140 26.22 -14.58 0.78
CA GLY A 140 27.55 -14.93 1.24
C GLY A 140 27.54 -15.63 2.59
N SER A 141 28.63 -15.48 3.33
CA SER A 141 28.85 -16.05 4.67
C SER A 141 29.74 -15.13 5.49
N THR A 142 29.59 -13.81 5.36
CA THR A 142 30.41 -12.84 6.12
C THR A 142 29.79 -12.56 7.48
N GLY A 143 30.62 -12.14 8.45
CA GLY A 143 30.19 -11.97 9.85
C GLY A 143 30.09 -13.31 10.59
N ASN A 144 29.12 -13.41 11.53
CA ASN A 144 28.86 -14.63 12.28
C ASN A 144 27.98 -15.59 11.46
N SER A 145 28.59 -16.36 10.58
CA SER A 145 27.89 -17.28 9.70
C SER A 145 28.63 -18.60 9.59
N THR A 146 27.94 -19.71 9.61
CA THR A 146 28.51 -21.06 9.49
C THR A 146 28.60 -21.59 8.07
N GLY A 147 27.99 -20.87 7.10
CA GLY A 147 27.99 -21.25 5.69
C GLY A 147 27.10 -20.32 4.86
N PRO A 148 27.16 -20.38 3.53
CA PRO A 148 26.44 -19.46 2.66
C PRO A 148 24.92 -19.55 2.79
N HIS A 149 24.29 -18.50 3.32
CA HIS A 149 22.85 -18.32 3.42
C HIS A 149 22.52 -16.82 3.45
N LEU A 150 21.27 -16.47 3.26
CA LEU A 150 20.75 -15.16 3.60
C LEU A 150 20.06 -15.24 4.96
N HIS A 151 20.54 -14.48 5.93
CA HIS A 151 19.79 -14.21 7.15
C HIS A 151 18.85 -13.02 6.90
N TYR A 152 17.56 -13.19 7.23
CA TYR A 152 16.50 -12.25 6.89
C TYR A 152 15.57 -11.96 8.07
N GLU A 153 15.24 -10.69 8.26
CA GLU A 153 14.32 -10.25 9.29
C GLU A 153 13.27 -9.29 8.73
N GLN A 154 12.05 -9.31 9.29
CA GLN A 154 11.06 -8.24 9.19
C GLN A 154 10.84 -7.64 10.57
N THR A 155 10.93 -6.32 10.66
CA THR A 155 10.67 -5.59 11.90
C THR A 155 9.59 -4.53 11.68
N ARG A 156 8.85 -4.26 12.76
CA ARG A 156 7.92 -3.14 12.82
C ARG A 156 8.18 -2.34 14.07
N ASP A 157 8.37 -1.03 13.92
CA ASP A 157 8.70 -0.11 15.03
C ASP A 157 9.89 -0.61 15.87
N GLY A 158 10.86 -1.28 15.21
CA GLY A 158 12.05 -1.86 15.83
C GLY A 158 11.84 -3.24 16.48
N VAL A 159 10.65 -3.81 16.41
CA VAL A 159 10.32 -5.12 16.97
C VAL A 159 10.28 -6.16 15.85
N LYS A 160 10.97 -7.30 16.03
CA LYS A 160 10.90 -8.44 15.10
C LYS A 160 9.48 -8.99 15.04
N THR A 161 9.05 -9.36 13.86
CA THR A 161 7.72 -9.95 13.60
C THR A 161 7.86 -11.14 12.68
N GLU A 162 6.87 -12.04 12.70
CA GLU A 162 6.81 -13.07 11.68
C GLU A 162 6.89 -12.47 10.27
N ALA A 163 7.84 -12.93 9.48
CA ALA A 163 7.97 -12.50 8.11
C ALA A 163 6.83 -13.06 7.25
N TRP A 164 6.33 -12.24 6.35
CA TRP A 164 5.30 -12.60 5.37
C TRP A 164 5.83 -12.36 3.97
N PHE A 165 5.45 -13.24 3.05
CA PHE A 165 5.82 -13.12 1.64
C PHE A 165 4.59 -13.36 0.77
N ASN A 166 4.26 -12.41 -0.12
CA ASN A 166 3.05 -12.43 -0.96
C ASN A 166 1.75 -12.63 -0.17
N GLY A 167 1.62 -11.95 0.97
CA GLY A 167 0.45 -12.07 1.84
C GLY A 167 0.35 -13.39 2.61
N VAL A 168 1.38 -14.25 2.57
CA VAL A 168 1.42 -15.55 3.28
C VAL A 168 2.49 -15.51 4.38
N PRO A 169 2.17 -15.94 5.63
CA PRO A 169 3.14 -16.01 6.70
C PRO A 169 4.25 -17.04 6.42
N SER A 170 5.46 -16.72 6.86
CA SER A 170 6.62 -17.61 6.68
C SER A 170 6.48 -18.95 7.42
N GLY A 171 5.75 -18.96 8.53
CA GLY A 171 5.67 -20.08 9.46
C GLY A 171 6.92 -20.23 10.32
N ILE A 172 7.88 -19.30 10.26
CA ILE A 172 9.06 -19.26 11.10
C ILE A 172 8.84 -18.22 12.20
N THR A 173 8.61 -18.68 13.43
CA THR A 173 8.26 -17.81 14.57
C THR A 173 9.14 -18.07 15.79
N SER A 174 9.37 -19.32 16.17
CA SER A 174 10.14 -19.69 17.36
C SER A 174 11.44 -20.38 16.99
N ASP A 175 12.52 -19.98 17.63
CA ASP A 175 13.82 -20.65 17.59
C ASP A 175 13.96 -21.78 18.61
N GLY A 176 12.92 -21.98 19.46
CA GLY A 176 12.88 -23.01 20.50
C GLY A 176 13.64 -22.65 21.77
N SER A 177 14.27 -21.49 21.85
CA SER A 177 15.01 -21.04 23.03
C SER A 177 14.07 -20.59 24.17
N PRO A 178 14.48 -20.72 25.43
CA PRO A 178 13.72 -20.23 26.56
C PRO A 178 13.91 -18.71 26.73
N HIS A 179 13.21 -17.94 25.96
CA HIS A 179 13.20 -16.49 26.07
C HIS A 179 12.22 -16.01 27.15
N THR A 180 12.51 -14.87 27.75
CA THR A 180 11.64 -14.21 28.73
C THR A 180 11.24 -12.83 28.23
N GLY A 181 9.94 -12.61 28.03
CA GLY A 181 9.39 -11.32 27.66
C GLY A 181 8.15 -11.44 26.76
N PRO A 182 7.36 -10.37 26.62
CA PRO A 182 6.10 -10.41 25.87
C PRO A 182 6.26 -10.49 24.35
N LEU A 183 7.48 -10.37 23.85
CA LEU A 183 7.80 -10.37 22.41
C LEU A 183 8.33 -11.73 21.91
N TYR A 184 8.51 -12.68 22.82
CA TYR A 184 9.06 -14.00 22.49
C TYR A 184 7.97 -15.05 22.31
N VAL A 185 8.22 -16.00 21.43
CA VAL A 185 7.29 -17.09 21.12
C VAL A 185 7.70 -18.35 21.86
N SER A 186 6.86 -18.82 22.76
CA SER A 186 7.08 -20.10 23.43
C SER A 186 6.70 -21.25 22.51
N GLY A 187 7.61 -22.20 22.31
CA GLY A 187 7.30 -23.36 21.48
C GLY A 187 8.55 -24.11 21.00
N PRO A 188 8.39 -25.19 20.27
CA PRO A 188 9.50 -25.87 19.61
C PRO A 188 10.07 -25.00 18.48
N VAL A 189 11.28 -25.33 18.03
CA VAL A 189 11.86 -24.75 16.82
C VAL A 189 10.87 -24.86 15.66
N SER A 190 10.60 -23.76 14.96
CA SER A 190 9.72 -23.76 13.81
C SER A 190 10.25 -24.70 12.71
N ALA A 191 9.36 -25.53 12.17
CA ALA A 191 9.74 -26.49 11.13
C ALA A 191 10.17 -25.75 9.84
N PRO A 192 11.25 -26.20 9.20
CA PRO A 192 11.68 -25.63 7.93
C PRO A 192 10.65 -25.85 6.82
N ARG A 193 10.56 -24.90 5.89
CA ARG A 193 9.68 -25.01 4.72
C ARG A 193 10.33 -24.46 3.46
N SER A 194 9.88 -24.94 2.31
CA SER A 194 10.30 -24.42 1.01
C SER A 194 9.26 -23.47 0.45
N VAL A 195 9.71 -22.34 -0.07
CA VAL A 195 8.88 -21.31 -0.70
C VAL A 195 9.46 -20.98 -2.06
N VAL A 196 8.59 -20.83 -3.06
CA VAL A 196 8.99 -20.38 -4.39
C VAL A 196 8.87 -18.85 -4.44
N SER A 197 9.92 -18.20 -4.92
CA SER A 197 9.91 -16.75 -5.05
C SER A 197 8.98 -16.30 -6.16
N ASN A 198 8.17 -15.30 -5.84
CA ASN A 198 7.37 -14.51 -6.77
C ASN A 198 8.01 -13.13 -7.04
N ASN A 199 9.19 -12.87 -6.50
CA ASN A 199 9.90 -11.64 -6.73
C ASN A 199 10.53 -11.63 -8.13
N CYS A 200 9.68 -11.43 -9.11
CA CYS A 200 10.09 -11.42 -10.51
C CYS A 200 10.91 -10.16 -10.86
N GLY A 201 11.27 -9.39 -9.85
CA GLY A 201 12.01 -8.14 -9.94
C GLY A 201 11.14 -7.02 -10.49
N SER A 202 11.69 -5.82 -10.53
CA SER A 202 11.25 -4.80 -11.47
C SER A 202 11.70 -5.11 -12.91
N ALA A 203 12.16 -6.35 -13.20
CA ALA A 203 12.19 -6.85 -14.55
C ALA A 203 10.75 -6.84 -15.06
N ALA A 204 10.40 -5.68 -15.61
CA ALA A 204 9.22 -5.36 -16.38
C ALA A 204 8.08 -6.37 -16.21
N ARG A 205 7.30 -6.28 -15.13
CA ARG A 205 5.94 -6.83 -15.21
C ARG A 205 5.34 -6.10 -16.38
N GLN A 206 5.19 -6.80 -17.47
CA GLN A 206 4.62 -6.27 -18.68
C GLN A 206 3.14 -6.02 -18.42
N VAL A 207 2.65 -4.83 -18.70
CA VAL A 207 1.22 -4.59 -18.74
C VAL A 207 0.67 -5.36 -19.94
N TRP A 208 -0.32 -6.18 -19.71
CA TRP A 208 -1.01 -6.95 -20.72
C TRP A 208 -2.35 -6.29 -21.02
N GLU A 209 -2.65 -6.12 -22.30
CA GLU A 209 -3.97 -5.74 -22.79
C GLU A 209 -4.73 -6.99 -23.22
N ALA A 210 -5.97 -7.12 -22.80
CA ALA A 210 -6.88 -8.13 -23.31
C ALA A 210 -8.23 -7.49 -23.65
N ALA A 211 -8.79 -7.84 -24.81
CA ALA A 211 -10.03 -7.27 -25.29
C ALA A 211 -11.09 -8.35 -25.49
N SER A 212 -12.35 -8.03 -25.21
CA SER A 212 -13.47 -8.98 -25.31
C SER A 212 -13.73 -9.47 -26.72
N ASN A 213 -13.52 -8.62 -27.72
CA ASN A 213 -13.65 -8.98 -29.13
C ASN A 213 -12.49 -9.84 -29.66
N ALA A 214 -11.40 -9.98 -28.90
CA ALA A 214 -10.26 -10.85 -29.20
C ALA A 214 -10.26 -12.13 -28.34
N GLY A 215 -11.38 -12.45 -27.69
CA GLY A 215 -11.51 -13.61 -26.81
C GLY A 215 -10.61 -13.55 -25.57
N TRP A 216 -10.36 -12.35 -25.07
CA TRP A 216 -9.51 -12.10 -23.88
C TRP A 216 -8.06 -12.56 -24.06
N ARG A 217 -7.59 -12.63 -25.30
CA ARG A 217 -6.17 -12.94 -25.56
C ARG A 217 -5.31 -11.81 -25.02
N ALA A 218 -4.47 -12.10 -24.04
CA ALA A 218 -3.54 -11.15 -23.49
C ALA A 218 -2.42 -10.84 -24.51
N LEU A 219 -2.23 -9.57 -24.83
CA LEU A 219 -1.18 -9.05 -25.69
C LEU A 219 -0.31 -8.10 -24.86
N PRO A 220 1.02 -8.15 -25.02
CA PRO A 220 1.87 -7.21 -24.33
C PRO A 220 1.61 -5.78 -24.79
N VAL A 221 1.41 -4.87 -23.87
CA VAL A 221 1.41 -3.43 -24.13
C VAL A 221 2.88 -3.01 -24.21
N SER A 222 3.50 -3.22 -25.36
CA SER A 222 4.91 -2.93 -25.56
C SER A 222 5.13 -1.95 -26.72
N GLY A 223 5.74 -0.81 -26.40
CA GLY A 223 6.53 -0.03 -27.33
C GLY A 223 8.01 -0.40 -27.22
N ALA A 224 8.89 0.16 -28.01
CA ALA A 224 10.32 -0.12 -28.07
C ALA A 224 11.12 0.11 -26.76
N ALA A 225 10.47 0.60 -25.74
CA ALA A 225 11.01 0.73 -24.39
C ALA A 225 9.98 0.20 -23.39
N GLY A 226 9.85 -1.09 -23.25
CA GLY A 226 8.86 -1.84 -22.51
C GLY A 226 8.07 -1.09 -21.43
N PRO A 227 6.81 -1.45 -21.18
CA PRO A 227 6.00 -0.80 -20.17
C PRO A 227 6.63 -1.01 -18.80
N VAL A 228 6.74 0.04 -18.11
CA VAL A 228 7.19 0.08 -16.73
C VAL A 228 6.09 -0.43 -15.84
N VAL A 229 6.45 -1.36 -14.99
CA VAL A 229 5.55 -1.96 -14.05
C VAL A 229 5.48 -1.14 -12.79
N GLY A 230 4.32 -0.61 -12.56
CA GLY A 230 3.97 -0.05 -11.28
C GLY A 230 3.13 -0.99 -10.44
N SER A 231 3.06 -0.67 -9.17
CA SER A 231 2.18 -1.30 -8.19
C SER A 231 0.70 -0.93 -8.38
N ALA A 232 0.38 0.02 -9.26
CA ALA A 232 -0.97 0.44 -9.59
C ALA A 232 -1.11 0.81 -11.07
N THR A 233 -2.25 0.49 -11.64
CA THR A 233 -2.63 0.86 -13.00
C THR A 233 -3.96 1.63 -12.99
N ALA A 234 -4.06 2.66 -13.83
CA ALA A 234 -5.31 3.33 -14.13
C ALA A 234 -5.43 3.56 -15.64
N THR A 235 -6.64 3.49 -16.16
CA THR A 235 -6.87 3.57 -17.60
C THR A 235 -7.97 4.55 -17.93
N ILE A 236 -7.80 5.25 -19.03
CA ILE A 236 -8.83 6.10 -19.63
C ILE A 236 -8.88 5.89 -21.12
N GLU A 237 -10.03 6.20 -21.69
CA GLU A 237 -10.19 6.43 -23.11
C GLU A 237 -10.37 7.93 -23.34
N LEU A 238 -9.71 8.48 -24.36
CA LEU A 238 -9.86 9.86 -24.77
C LEU A 238 -9.74 9.97 -26.30
N ASN A 239 -10.84 10.32 -26.97
CA ASN A 239 -10.92 10.52 -28.42
C ASN A 239 -10.39 9.31 -29.23
N GLY A 240 -10.79 8.10 -28.83
CA GLY A 240 -10.36 6.86 -29.47
C GLY A 240 -8.98 6.37 -29.06
N VAL A 241 -8.27 7.12 -28.23
CA VAL A 241 -6.94 6.76 -27.73
C VAL A 241 -7.07 6.04 -26.37
N LYS A 242 -6.51 4.85 -26.28
CA LYS A 242 -6.36 4.12 -25.02
C LYS A 242 -5.13 4.65 -24.30
N ILE A 243 -5.28 4.98 -23.03
CA ILE A 243 -4.21 5.54 -22.20
C ILE A 243 -4.13 4.75 -20.92
N VAL A 244 -2.93 4.30 -20.58
CA VAL A 244 -2.61 3.58 -19.33
C VAL A 244 -1.65 4.43 -18.54
N TYR A 245 -1.98 4.62 -17.27
CA TYR A 245 -1.10 5.19 -16.26
C TYR A 245 -0.57 4.09 -15.36
N THR A 246 0.70 4.19 -15.02
CA THR A 246 1.38 3.30 -14.08
C THR A 246 2.20 4.09 -13.08
N VAL A 247 2.40 3.54 -11.88
CA VAL A 247 3.33 4.09 -10.91
C VAL A 247 4.60 3.25 -10.91
N GLN A 248 5.73 3.90 -11.09
CA GLN A 248 7.03 3.27 -10.92
C GLN A 248 7.94 4.20 -10.12
N ASP A 249 8.57 3.67 -9.09
CA ASP A 249 9.57 4.39 -8.31
C ASP A 249 9.01 5.71 -7.74
N GLY A 250 7.75 5.69 -7.30
CA GLY A 250 7.07 6.87 -6.81
C GLY A 250 6.78 7.93 -7.87
N ARG A 251 6.83 7.57 -9.17
CA ARG A 251 6.57 8.43 -10.32
C ARG A 251 5.44 7.88 -11.16
N VAL A 252 4.62 8.75 -11.71
CA VAL A 252 3.54 8.36 -12.62
C VAL A 252 4.02 8.47 -14.06
N TYR A 253 3.80 7.41 -14.80
CA TYR A 253 4.04 7.34 -16.25
C TYR A 253 2.74 7.18 -17.01
N GLU A 254 2.71 7.74 -18.22
CA GLU A 254 1.62 7.60 -19.18
C GLU A 254 2.12 6.83 -20.40
N ALA A 255 1.36 5.85 -20.85
CA ALA A 255 1.54 5.21 -22.14
C ALA A 255 0.23 5.27 -22.92
N ALA A 256 0.29 5.63 -24.20
CA ALA A 256 -0.89 5.79 -25.03
C ALA A 256 -0.78 5.01 -26.35
N SER A 257 -1.92 4.50 -26.83
CA SER A 257 -1.96 3.67 -28.03
C SER A 257 -1.52 4.40 -29.30
N ASN A 258 -1.76 5.70 -29.39
CA ASN A 258 -1.35 6.53 -30.52
C ASN A 258 0.15 6.91 -30.50
N THR A 259 0.85 6.68 -29.40
CA THR A 259 2.31 6.90 -29.28
C THR A 259 3.12 5.61 -29.41
N GLY A 260 2.46 4.48 -29.78
CA GLY A 260 3.07 3.16 -29.78
C GLY A 260 3.43 2.69 -28.36
N TRP A 261 2.63 3.10 -27.38
CA TRP A 261 2.79 2.72 -25.97
C TRP A 261 4.13 3.15 -25.35
N ARG A 262 4.68 4.27 -25.81
CA ARG A 262 5.87 4.85 -25.17
C ARG A 262 5.52 5.25 -23.75
N ASN A 263 6.33 4.82 -22.84
CA ASN A 263 6.20 5.16 -21.42
C ASN A 263 6.79 6.56 -21.18
N LEU A 264 5.92 7.54 -21.00
CA LEU A 264 6.30 8.94 -20.81
C LEU A 264 6.11 9.34 -19.36
N TRP A 265 7.15 9.88 -18.73
CA TRP A 265 7.03 10.44 -17.40
C TRP A 265 6.12 11.68 -17.43
N THR A 266 5.07 11.68 -16.61
CA THR A 266 4.11 12.78 -16.53
C THR A 266 4.63 13.99 -15.74
N GLY A 267 5.73 13.86 -14.99
CA GLY A 267 6.19 14.88 -14.05
C GLY A 267 5.67 14.67 -12.62
N ILE A 268 4.68 13.82 -12.42
CA ILE A 268 4.12 13.51 -11.09
C ILE A 268 5.11 12.60 -10.35
N SER A 269 5.50 13.00 -9.15
CA SER A 269 6.47 12.26 -8.31
C SER A 269 6.09 12.30 -6.83
N GLY A 270 6.81 11.55 -6.01
CA GLY A 270 6.57 11.46 -4.56
C GLY A 270 5.34 10.64 -4.19
N VAL A 271 4.81 9.82 -5.11
CA VAL A 271 3.69 8.93 -4.82
C VAL A 271 4.14 7.88 -3.83
N SER A 272 3.64 7.97 -2.60
CA SER A 272 4.04 7.11 -1.48
C SER A 272 3.25 5.81 -1.40
N ASN A 273 2.08 5.75 -2.05
CA ASN A 273 1.22 4.57 -2.12
C ASN A 273 0.99 4.16 -3.56
N SER A 274 0.65 2.91 -3.76
CA SER A 274 0.30 2.38 -5.09
C SER A 274 -1.09 2.82 -5.59
N ALA A 275 -1.74 3.76 -4.91
CA ALA A 275 -3.04 4.29 -5.30
C ALA A 275 -2.94 5.18 -6.53
N LEU A 276 -3.69 4.84 -7.55
CA LEU A 276 -3.75 5.57 -8.80
C LEU A 276 -5.17 5.51 -9.37
N ALA A 277 -5.71 6.65 -9.73
CA ALA A 277 -6.95 6.74 -10.50
C ALA A 277 -6.82 7.78 -11.61
N ALA A 278 -7.54 7.59 -12.68
CA ALA A 278 -7.52 8.54 -13.79
C ALA A 278 -8.91 8.67 -14.41
N ILE A 279 -9.22 9.86 -14.89
CA ILE A 279 -10.43 10.16 -15.66
C ILE A 279 -10.12 11.14 -16.79
N ALA A 280 -10.98 11.16 -17.81
CA ALA A 280 -11.01 12.19 -18.84
C ALA A 280 -12.29 13.02 -18.66
N VAL A 281 -12.16 14.35 -18.66
CA VAL A 281 -13.30 15.28 -18.57
C VAL A 281 -13.07 16.42 -19.54
N ASN A 282 -14.01 16.59 -20.47
CA ASN A 282 -13.97 17.68 -21.47
C ASN A 282 -12.60 17.76 -22.21
N GLY A 283 -12.05 16.62 -22.60
CA GLY A 283 -10.77 16.56 -23.34
C GLY A 283 -9.54 16.72 -22.45
N VAL A 284 -9.69 16.93 -21.15
CA VAL A 284 -8.58 17.05 -20.20
C VAL A 284 -8.42 15.74 -19.45
N LYS A 285 -7.17 15.26 -19.37
CA LYS A 285 -6.79 14.10 -18.58
C LYS A 285 -6.51 14.52 -17.13
N TYR A 286 -7.07 13.80 -16.18
CA TYR A 286 -6.85 13.99 -14.74
C TYR A 286 -6.31 12.70 -14.14
N VAL A 287 -5.29 12.82 -13.32
CA VAL A 287 -4.69 11.73 -12.56
C VAL A 287 -4.71 12.08 -11.09
N TYR A 288 -5.14 11.12 -10.29
CA TYR A 288 -5.18 11.20 -8.83
C TYR A 288 -4.20 10.22 -8.23
N THR A 289 -3.45 10.68 -7.25
CA THR A 289 -2.42 9.92 -6.54
C THR A 289 -2.49 10.21 -5.04
N VAL A 290 -1.84 9.39 -4.23
CA VAL A 290 -1.69 9.64 -2.80
C VAL A 290 -0.24 9.95 -2.49
N VAL A 291 0.02 11.10 -1.88
CA VAL A 291 1.34 11.55 -1.43
C VAL A 291 1.23 11.91 0.05
N GLY A 292 2.00 11.26 0.90
CA GLY A 292 1.98 11.54 2.34
C GLY A 292 0.59 11.39 3.00
N GLY A 293 -0.24 10.45 2.54
CA GLY A 293 -1.60 10.26 3.06
C GLY A 293 -2.62 11.30 2.60
N VAL A 294 -2.29 12.09 1.58
CA VAL A 294 -3.16 13.10 0.98
C VAL A 294 -3.39 12.79 -0.49
N VAL A 295 -4.61 12.91 -0.95
CA VAL A 295 -4.94 12.78 -2.38
C VAL A 295 -4.53 14.05 -3.11
N HIS A 296 -3.81 13.88 -4.20
CA HIS A 296 -3.40 14.94 -5.10
C HIS A 296 -4.06 14.74 -6.47
N GLU A 297 -4.42 15.84 -7.10
CA GLU A 297 -4.88 15.90 -8.49
C GLU A 297 -3.80 16.50 -9.37
N ALA A 298 -3.52 15.89 -10.50
CA ALA A 298 -2.74 16.49 -11.57
C ALA A 298 -3.51 16.39 -12.89
N SER A 299 -3.32 17.33 -13.79
CA SER A 299 -4.02 17.32 -15.07
C SER A 299 -3.13 17.73 -16.24
N SER A 300 -3.48 17.26 -17.43
CA SER A 300 -2.83 17.68 -18.67
C SER A 300 -2.95 19.18 -18.94
N ALA A 301 -4.02 19.82 -18.43
CA ALA A 301 -4.23 21.24 -18.59
C ALA A 301 -3.33 22.11 -17.70
N ASN A 302 -2.83 21.57 -16.57
CA ASN A 302 -1.95 22.30 -15.65
C ASN A 302 -0.49 21.89 -15.76
N GLY A 303 -0.11 21.15 -16.81
CA GLY A 303 1.24 20.64 -17.02
C GLY A 303 1.62 19.59 -15.97
N TRP A 304 0.65 18.80 -15.51
CA TRP A 304 0.81 17.70 -14.56
C TRP A 304 1.32 18.15 -13.18
N ARG A 305 1.02 19.37 -12.79
CA ARG A 305 1.30 19.83 -11.42
C ARG A 305 0.44 19.05 -10.44
N ASN A 306 1.10 18.47 -9.45
CA ASN A 306 0.45 17.72 -8.39
C ASN A 306 -0.15 18.70 -7.38
N LEU A 307 -1.47 18.85 -7.40
CA LEU A 307 -2.21 19.76 -6.53
C LEU A 307 -2.87 18.96 -5.40
N ASN A 308 -2.65 19.40 -4.17
CA ASN A 308 -3.34 18.83 -3.02
C ASN A 308 -4.85 19.07 -3.15
N SER A 309 -5.64 18.01 -3.16
CA SER A 309 -7.11 18.07 -3.26
C SER A 309 -7.79 18.31 -1.91
N GLY A 310 -7.05 18.38 -0.80
CA GLY A 310 -7.61 18.53 0.54
C GLY A 310 -8.12 17.22 1.17
N ILE A 311 -8.17 16.12 0.44
CA ILE A 311 -8.57 14.83 0.98
C ILE A 311 -7.37 14.21 1.71
N SER A 312 -7.45 14.12 3.03
CA SER A 312 -6.34 13.66 3.88
C SER A 312 -6.73 12.45 4.74
N GLY A 313 -5.76 11.88 5.44
CA GLY A 313 -5.96 10.71 6.30
C GLY A 313 -6.12 9.40 5.53
N VAL A 314 -5.73 9.37 4.26
CA VAL A 314 -5.80 8.17 3.42
C VAL A 314 -4.78 7.15 3.91
N SER A 315 -5.25 6.09 4.53
CA SER A 315 -4.42 5.03 5.11
C SER A 315 -4.20 3.83 4.19
N GLY A 316 -4.94 3.77 3.08
CA GLY A 316 -4.87 2.66 2.13
C GLY A 316 -4.41 3.09 0.73
N SER A 317 -4.18 2.11 -0.12
CA SER A 317 -3.86 2.30 -1.53
C SER A 317 -5.10 2.38 -2.44
N ALA A 318 -6.31 2.38 -1.86
CA ALA A 318 -7.55 2.41 -2.63
C ALA A 318 -7.89 3.84 -3.08
N LEU A 319 -8.02 4.00 -4.39
CA LEU A 319 -8.40 5.26 -5.01
C LEU A 319 -9.21 4.96 -6.27
N ALA A 320 -10.36 5.59 -6.41
CA ALA A 320 -11.17 5.55 -7.63
C ALA A 320 -11.67 6.94 -8.00
N ALA A 321 -11.84 7.19 -9.27
CA ALA A 321 -12.34 8.46 -9.76
C ALA A 321 -13.33 8.27 -10.91
N ILE A 322 -14.35 9.10 -10.95
CA ILE A 322 -15.33 9.15 -12.05
C ILE A 322 -15.69 10.61 -12.37
N SER A 323 -16.28 10.81 -13.51
CA SER A 323 -16.95 12.07 -13.86
C SER A 323 -18.44 11.84 -14.08
N VAL A 324 -19.26 12.74 -13.53
CA VAL A 324 -20.70 12.79 -13.77
C VAL A 324 -21.08 14.22 -14.12
N ASN A 325 -21.61 14.42 -15.31
CA ASN A 325 -22.00 15.76 -15.79
C ASN A 325 -20.89 16.82 -15.65
N GLY A 326 -19.65 16.44 -15.93
CA GLY A 326 -18.50 17.33 -15.82
C GLY A 326 -17.98 17.55 -14.39
N VAL A 327 -18.67 17.07 -13.37
CA VAL A 327 -18.19 17.08 -11.99
C VAL A 327 -17.29 15.88 -11.76
N LYS A 328 -16.10 16.14 -11.23
CA LYS A 328 -15.12 15.08 -10.87
C LYS A 328 -15.41 14.59 -9.46
N TYR A 329 -15.50 13.30 -9.29
CA TYR A 329 -15.67 12.60 -8.01
C TYR A 329 -14.48 11.70 -7.76
N VAL A 330 -13.96 11.73 -6.55
CA VAL A 330 -12.87 10.86 -6.08
C VAL A 330 -13.34 10.12 -4.84
N TYR A 331 -13.07 8.84 -4.82
CA TYR A 331 -13.35 7.95 -3.70
C TYR A 331 -12.05 7.42 -3.14
N THR A 332 -11.97 7.36 -1.82
CA THR A 332 -10.82 6.82 -1.09
C THR A 332 -11.27 6.13 0.20
N VAL A 333 -10.40 5.38 0.83
CA VAL A 333 -10.67 4.70 2.10
C VAL A 333 -9.91 5.39 3.22
N VAL A 334 -10.63 5.82 4.25
CA VAL A 334 -10.08 6.40 5.47
C VAL A 334 -10.64 5.63 6.66
N GLY A 335 -9.78 5.01 7.45
CA GLY A 335 -10.21 4.26 8.63
C GLY A 335 -11.20 3.12 8.33
N GLY A 336 -11.08 2.45 7.18
CA GLY A 336 -11.99 1.37 6.77
C GLY A 336 -13.35 1.85 6.27
N VAL A 337 -13.51 3.15 6.00
CA VAL A 337 -14.74 3.76 5.47
C VAL A 337 -14.43 4.42 4.14
N VAL A 338 -15.33 4.25 3.16
CA VAL A 338 -15.23 4.95 1.88
C VAL A 338 -15.67 6.39 2.05
N HIS A 339 -14.85 7.29 1.58
CA HIS A 339 -15.14 8.72 1.52
C HIS A 339 -15.26 9.19 0.07
N GLU A 340 -16.18 10.09 -0.18
CA GLU A 340 -16.38 10.77 -1.46
C GLU A 340 -15.94 12.23 -1.33
N ALA A 341 -15.20 12.73 -2.31
CA ALA A 341 -15.00 14.16 -2.49
C ALA A 341 -15.22 14.52 -3.95
N HIS A 342 -15.68 15.73 -4.22
CA HIS A 342 -15.94 16.14 -5.59
C HIS A 342 -15.62 17.62 -5.86
N SER A 343 -15.34 17.94 -7.11
CA SER A 343 -14.90 19.28 -7.52
C SER A 343 -15.95 20.38 -7.27
N ALA A 344 -17.24 20.04 -7.31
CA ALA A 344 -18.30 21.02 -7.09
C ALA A 344 -18.49 21.43 -5.61
N ASN A 345 -17.93 20.67 -4.63
CA ASN A 345 -17.99 21.04 -3.22
C ASN A 345 -16.64 21.50 -2.65
N GLY A 346 -15.68 21.81 -3.53
CA GLY A 346 -14.34 22.19 -3.12
C GLY A 346 -13.53 21.06 -2.48
N TRP A 347 -13.77 19.83 -2.91
CA TRP A 347 -13.06 18.61 -2.46
C TRP A 347 -13.25 18.30 -0.96
N ARG A 348 -14.41 18.63 -0.42
CA ARG A 348 -14.74 18.21 0.94
C ARG A 348 -14.86 16.70 0.99
N ASN A 349 -14.14 16.12 1.91
CA ASN A 349 -14.18 14.68 2.16
C ASN A 349 -15.45 14.29 2.92
N LEU A 350 -16.37 13.62 2.27
CA LEU A 350 -17.66 13.20 2.80
C LEU A 350 -17.64 11.69 3.05
N ASN A 351 -17.96 11.27 4.28
CA ASN A 351 -18.19 9.86 4.58
C ASN A 351 -19.41 9.37 3.79
N SER A 352 -19.21 8.36 2.95
CA SER A 352 -20.30 7.77 2.14
C SER A 352 -21.18 6.78 2.93
N GLY A 353 -20.80 6.41 4.15
CA GLY A 353 -21.48 5.39 4.94
C GLY A 353 -21.06 3.95 4.59
N ILE A 354 -20.28 3.72 3.55
CA ILE A 354 -19.75 2.39 3.21
C ILE A 354 -18.60 2.07 4.16
N SER A 355 -18.79 1.11 5.05
CA SER A 355 -17.83 0.77 6.11
C SER A 355 -17.42 -0.70 6.09
N GLY A 356 -16.45 -1.06 6.91
CA GLY A 356 -15.94 -2.42 7.01
C GLY A 356 -15.06 -2.83 5.83
N VAL A 357 -14.55 -1.87 5.05
CA VAL A 357 -13.66 -2.15 3.91
C VAL A 357 -12.34 -2.69 4.44
N SER A 358 -12.11 -3.97 4.23
CA SER A 358 -10.95 -4.70 4.75
C SER A 358 -9.78 -4.76 3.78
N SER A 359 -9.98 -4.37 2.52
CA SER A 359 -8.93 -4.33 1.50
C SER A 359 -8.79 -2.93 0.92
N SER A 360 -7.67 -2.71 0.25
CA SER A 360 -7.39 -1.46 -0.45
C SER A 360 -8.01 -1.38 -1.85
N ALA A 361 -8.85 -2.35 -2.22
CA ALA A 361 -9.51 -2.39 -3.53
C ALA A 361 -10.74 -1.48 -3.57
N LEU A 362 -10.77 -0.58 -4.54
CA LEU A 362 -11.86 0.35 -4.78
C LEU A 362 -12.02 0.59 -6.27
N ALA A 363 -13.24 0.50 -6.77
CA ALA A 363 -13.57 0.90 -8.13
C ALA A 363 -14.87 1.72 -8.14
N ALA A 364 -15.02 2.59 -9.12
CA ALA A 364 -16.23 3.39 -9.27
C ALA A 364 -16.58 3.56 -10.74
N ILE A 365 -17.89 3.63 -11.01
CA ILE A 365 -18.44 3.95 -12.33
C ILE A 365 -19.68 4.85 -12.20
N ALA A 366 -20.05 5.47 -13.28
CA ALA A 366 -21.33 6.16 -13.42
C ALA A 366 -22.18 5.45 -14.48
N VAL A 367 -23.45 5.24 -14.17
CA VAL A 367 -24.45 4.71 -15.11
C VAL A 367 -25.71 5.59 -15.02
N ASN A 368 -26.07 6.24 -16.12
CA ASN A 368 -27.23 7.13 -16.18
C ASN A 368 -27.29 8.17 -15.05
N GLY A 369 -26.15 8.75 -14.73
CA GLY A 369 -26.04 9.77 -13.66
C GLY A 369 -25.99 9.20 -12.24
N VAL A 370 -26.23 7.91 -12.05
CA VAL A 370 -26.08 7.22 -10.75
C VAL A 370 -24.61 6.80 -10.55
N LYS A 371 -24.06 7.15 -9.40
CA LYS A 371 -22.69 6.77 -9.01
C LYS A 371 -22.72 5.42 -8.32
N TYR A 372 -21.87 4.50 -8.76
CA TYR A 372 -21.67 3.18 -8.19
C TYR A 372 -20.24 3.05 -7.68
N VAL A 373 -20.10 2.50 -6.49
CA VAL A 373 -18.80 2.23 -5.86
C VAL A 373 -18.75 0.75 -5.48
N TYR A 374 -17.64 0.11 -5.81
CA TYR A 374 -17.36 -1.28 -5.50
C TYR A 374 -16.20 -1.34 -4.51
N THR A 375 -16.36 -2.16 -3.49
CA THR A 375 -15.38 -2.39 -2.42
C THR A 375 -15.25 -3.87 -2.13
N VAL A 376 -14.20 -4.25 -1.41
CA VAL A 376 -14.05 -5.61 -0.91
C VAL A 376 -14.18 -5.61 0.61
N VAL A 377 -15.11 -6.39 1.12
CA VAL A 377 -15.36 -6.58 2.55
C VAL A 377 -15.32 -8.08 2.84
N GLY A 378 -14.40 -8.53 3.70
CA GLY A 378 -14.28 -9.95 4.04
C GLY A 378 -14.04 -10.87 2.83
N GLY A 379 -13.30 -10.41 1.81
CA GLY A 379 -13.06 -11.19 0.60
C GLY A 379 -14.23 -11.26 -0.38
N VAL A 380 -15.26 -10.44 -0.19
CA VAL A 380 -16.43 -10.35 -1.07
C VAL A 380 -16.55 -8.96 -1.66
N VAL A 381 -16.86 -8.86 -2.94
CA VAL A 381 -17.13 -7.58 -3.59
C VAL A 381 -18.52 -7.10 -3.20
N HIS A 382 -18.63 -5.88 -2.76
CA HIS A 382 -19.86 -5.17 -2.44
C HIS A 382 -20.07 -4.02 -3.39
N GLU A 383 -21.32 -3.80 -3.79
CA GLU A 383 -21.76 -2.63 -4.54
C GLU A 383 -22.53 -1.67 -3.64
N ALA A 384 -22.25 -0.39 -3.73
CA ALA A 384 -23.09 0.67 -3.18
C ALA A 384 -23.31 1.75 -4.23
N HIS A 385 -24.46 2.41 -4.20
CA HIS A 385 -24.75 3.46 -5.19
C HIS A 385 -25.54 4.63 -4.61
N SER A 386 -25.39 5.78 -5.25
CA SER A 386 -25.98 7.03 -4.77
C SER A 386 -27.51 7.02 -4.73
N ALA A 387 -28.16 6.25 -5.60
CA ALA A 387 -29.63 6.17 -5.64
C ALA A 387 -30.23 5.33 -4.49
N ASN A 388 -29.47 4.49 -3.79
CA ASN A 388 -29.93 3.71 -2.63
C ASN A 388 -29.41 4.24 -1.29
N GLY A 389 -28.85 5.43 -1.26
CA GLY A 389 -28.26 6.03 -0.07
C GLY A 389 -26.97 5.33 0.38
N TRP A 390 -26.20 4.79 -0.56
CA TRP A 390 -24.92 4.14 -0.32
C TRP A 390 -24.99 2.87 0.54
N ARG A 391 -26.12 2.15 0.45
CA ARG A 391 -26.21 0.82 1.08
C ARG A 391 -25.23 -0.14 0.43
N ASN A 392 -24.44 -0.76 1.24
CA ASN A 392 -23.46 -1.75 0.82
C ASN A 392 -24.18 -3.09 0.53
N LEU A 393 -24.25 -3.49 -0.73
CA LEU A 393 -24.90 -4.70 -1.19
C LEU A 393 -23.86 -5.73 -1.62
N ASN A 394 -23.96 -6.95 -1.09
CA ASN A 394 -23.11 -8.05 -1.53
C ASN A 394 -23.42 -8.39 -2.99
N SER A 395 -22.42 -8.33 -3.86
CA SER A 395 -22.56 -8.66 -5.29
C SER A 395 -22.45 -10.17 -5.59
N GLY A 396 -22.17 -11.00 -4.59
CA GLY A 396 -21.95 -12.43 -4.78
C GLY A 396 -20.55 -12.83 -5.27
N ILE A 397 -19.70 -11.89 -5.65
CA ILE A 397 -18.33 -12.17 -6.07
C ILE A 397 -17.47 -12.37 -4.81
N SER A 398 -17.00 -13.60 -4.59
CA SER A 398 -16.28 -14.00 -3.39
C SER A 398 -14.89 -14.58 -3.72
N GLY A 399 -14.09 -14.81 -2.69
CA GLY A 399 -12.73 -15.35 -2.83
C GLY A 399 -11.69 -14.31 -3.28
N VAL A 400 -12.01 -13.01 -3.19
CA VAL A 400 -11.10 -11.94 -3.58
C VAL A 400 -10.01 -11.82 -2.53
N SER A 401 -8.80 -12.20 -2.90
CA SER A 401 -7.63 -12.16 -2.02
C SER A 401 -6.69 -10.98 -2.30
N GLY A 402 -6.94 -10.25 -3.38
CA GLY A 402 -6.08 -9.14 -3.83
C GLY A 402 -6.70 -7.76 -3.61
N SER A 403 -5.88 -6.74 -3.80
CA SER A 403 -6.27 -5.34 -3.77
C SER A 403 -6.75 -4.79 -5.12
N ALA A 404 -6.81 -5.63 -6.16
CA ALA A 404 -7.14 -5.23 -7.51
C ALA A 404 -8.64 -5.32 -7.78
N LEU A 405 -9.24 -4.18 -8.12
CA LEU A 405 -10.63 -4.06 -8.51
C LEU A 405 -10.76 -3.02 -9.61
N ALA A 406 -11.46 -3.35 -10.68
CA ALA A 406 -11.82 -2.41 -11.72
C ALA A 406 -13.30 -2.55 -12.09
N ALA A 407 -13.90 -1.48 -12.56
CA ALA A 407 -15.28 -1.49 -13.02
C ALA A 407 -15.45 -0.61 -14.26
N ILE A 408 -16.31 -1.02 -15.16
CA ILE A 408 -16.72 -0.26 -16.34
C ILE A 408 -18.21 -0.36 -16.57
N ASN A 409 -18.74 0.60 -17.28
CA ASN A 409 -20.09 0.59 -17.81
C ASN A 409 -20.03 0.38 -19.32
N VAL A 410 -20.74 -0.63 -19.83
CA VAL A 410 -20.90 -0.85 -21.28
C VAL A 410 -22.39 -0.90 -21.58
N ASN A 411 -22.88 0.13 -22.26
CA ASN A 411 -24.31 0.22 -22.67
C ASN A 411 -25.30 0.00 -21.51
N GLY A 412 -25.00 0.52 -20.34
CA GLY A 412 -25.85 0.37 -19.15
C GLY A 412 -25.59 -0.90 -18.32
N VAL A 413 -24.82 -1.84 -18.85
CA VAL A 413 -24.40 -3.04 -18.11
C VAL A 413 -23.15 -2.73 -17.30
N LYS A 414 -23.20 -3.01 -16.00
CA LYS A 414 -22.07 -2.85 -15.08
C LYS A 414 -21.20 -4.10 -15.14
N HIS A 415 -19.92 -3.93 -15.38
CA HIS A 415 -18.92 -4.99 -15.35
C HIS A 415 -17.90 -4.70 -14.27
N VAL A 416 -17.61 -5.70 -13.44
CA VAL A 416 -16.62 -5.63 -12.36
C VAL A 416 -15.57 -6.70 -12.59
N TYR A 417 -14.32 -6.31 -12.44
CA TYR A 417 -13.16 -7.18 -12.59
C TYR A 417 -12.39 -7.22 -11.29
N THR A 418 -11.98 -8.41 -10.89
CA THR A 418 -11.19 -8.64 -9.69
C THR A 418 -10.14 -9.72 -9.93
N VAL A 419 -9.14 -9.78 -9.06
CA VAL A 419 -8.10 -10.81 -9.14
C VAL A 419 -8.34 -11.87 -8.07
N ILE A 420 -8.44 -13.12 -8.50
CA ILE A 420 -8.59 -14.29 -7.62
C ILE A 420 -7.54 -15.32 -8.02
N GLY A 421 -6.65 -15.67 -7.10
CA GLY A 421 -5.58 -16.65 -7.38
C GLY A 421 -4.67 -16.26 -8.56
N GLY A 422 -4.44 -14.96 -8.77
CA GLY A 422 -3.61 -14.46 -9.87
C GLY A 422 -4.29 -14.48 -11.24
N ALA A 423 -5.60 -14.75 -11.31
CA ALA A 423 -6.39 -14.66 -12.52
C ALA A 423 -7.43 -13.53 -12.41
N VAL A 424 -7.64 -12.80 -13.49
CA VAL A 424 -8.69 -11.78 -13.57
C VAL A 424 -10.03 -12.45 -13.83
N HIS A 425 -10.99 -12.13 -13.01
CA HIS A 425 -12.37 -12.59 -13.09
C HIS A 425 -13.29 -11.44 -13.44
N GLU A 426 -14.31 -11.70 -14.27
CA GLU A 426 -15.35 -10.75 -14.64
C GLU A 426 -16.69 -11.17 -14.03
N ALA A 427 -17.43 -10.21 -13.53
CA ALA A 427 -18.85 -10.38 -13.23
C ALA A 427 -19.64 -9.19 -13.78
N ALA A 428 -20.84 -9.42 -14.24
CA ALA A 428 -21.67 -8.40 -14.87
C ALA A 428 -23.10 -8.40 -14.33
N SER A 429 -23.73 -7.24 -14.35
CA SER A 429 -25.08 -7.07 -13.82
C SER A 429 -26.16 -7.80 -14.62
N ASP A 430 -25.93 -8.03 -15.92
CA ASP A 430 -26.84 -8.77 -16.80
C ASP A 430 -26.72 -10.29 -16.69
N ASN A 431 -25.65 -10.81 -16.10
CA ASN A 431 -25.46 -12.25 -15.88
C ASN A 431 -25.68 -12.69 -14.43
N GLY A 432 -26.28 -11.81 -13.61
CA GLY A 432 -26.54 -12.06 -12.20
C GLY A 432 -25.27 -12.11 -11.36
N TRP A 433 -24.23 -11.35 -11.74
CA TRP A 433 -22.95 -11.25 -11.03
C TRP A 433 -22.19 -12.58 -10.94
N ARG A 434 -22.33 -13.43 -11.96
CA ARG A 434 -21.54 -14.65 -12.04
C ARG A 434 -20.09 -14.31 -12.25
N ASN A 435 -19.25 -14.87 -11.40
CA ASN A 435 -17.83 -14.71 -11.46
C ASN A 435 -17.23 -15.62 -12.54
N LEU A 436 -16.77 -15.05 -13.64
CA LEU A 436 -16.23 -15.77 -14.79
C LEU A 436 -14.73 -15.50 -14.90
N ASN A 437 -13.94 -16.57 -14.93
CA ASN A 437 -12.50 -16.44 -15.18
C ASN A 437 -12.27 -15.97 -16.63
N SER A 438 -11.63 -14.82 -16.81
CA SER A 438 -11.32 -14.28 -18.13
C SER A 438 -10.12 -14.94 -18.82
N GLY A 439 -9.35 -15.75 -18.10
CA GLY A 439 -8.08 -16.30 -18.57
C GLY A 439 -6.90 -15.33 -18.53
N VAL A 440 -7.14 -14.06 -18.25
CA VAL A 440 -6.09 -13.03 -18.08
C VAL A 440 -5.45 -13.21 -16.72
N ARG A 441 -4.13 -13.14 -16.63
CA ARG A 441 -3.38 -13.25 -15.38
C ARG A 441 -2.77 -11.91 -15.01
N GLY A 442 -2.70 -11.63 -13.70
CA GLY A 442 -2.08 -10.42 -13.16
C GLY A 442 -2.33 -10.26 -11.67
N SER A 443 -1.64 -9.32 -11.05
CA SER A 443 -1.82 -8.93 -9.65
C SER A 443 -2.57 -7.59 -9.51
N THR A 444 -2.63 -6.82 -10.61
CA THR A 444 -3.40 -5.57 -10.72
C THR A 444 -4.34 -5.66 -11.91
N VAL A 445 -5.42 -4.92 -11.88
CA VAL A 445 -6.34 -4.80 -13.02
C VAL A 445 -6.87 -3.38 -13.12
N SER A 446 -6.92 -2.87 -14.34
CA SER A 446 -7.71 -1.69 -14.71
C SER A 446 -8.47 -1.99 -16.00
N ALA A 447 -9.53 -1.25 -16.25
CA ALA A 447 -10.42 -1.53 -17.37
C ALA A 447 -10.94 -0.23 -17.99
N LEU A 448 -11.15 -0.29 -19.30
CA LEU A 448 -11.85 0.76 -20.04
C LEU A 448 -12.79 0.13 -21.08
N THR A 449 -13.66 0.94 -21.66
CA THR A 449 -14.42 0.56 -22.82
C THR A 449 -14.07 1.47 -24.00
N LEU A 450 -13.98 0.88 -25.18
CA LEU A 450 -13.77 1.61 -26.44
C LEU A 450 -14.70 1.02 -27.51
N ASN A 451 -15.59 1.84 -28.05
CA ASN A 451 -16.58 1.41 -29.05
C ASN A 451 -17.37 0.15 -28.64
N GLY A 452 -17.78 0.08 -27.38
CA GLY A 452 -18.50 -1.06 -26.83
C GLY A 452 -17.64 -2.31 -26.55
N VAL A 453 -16.35 -2.28 -26.85
CA VAL A 453 -15.40 -3.36 -26.56
C VAL A 453 -14.85 -3.15 -25.14
N LYS A 454 -14.92 -4.19 -24.32
CA LYS A 454 -14.29 -4.22 -23.00
C LYS A 454 -12.79 -4.48 -23.16
N ILE A 455 -11.97 -3.67 -22.53
CA ILE A 455 -10.52 -3.79 -22.59
C ILE A 455 -9.98 -3.79 -21.17
N LEU A 456 -9.20 -4.82 -20.84
CA LEU A 456 -8.52 -4.99 -19.57
C LEU A 456 -7.03 -4.73 -19.72
N TYR A 457 -6.46 -4.15 -18.70
CA TYR A 457 -5.02 -4.06 -18.49
C TYR A 457 -4.69 -4.72 -17.17
N ALA A 458 -3.79 -5.70 -17.22
CA ALA A 458 -3.35 -6.46 -16.06
C ALA A 458 -1.81 -6.45 -16.00
N ALA A 459 -1.24 -6.45 -14.77
CA ALA A 459 0.20 -6.47 -14.52
C ALA A 459 0.56 -7.39 -13.35
#